data_b8111e3cf8abc5bb82bda70b102727f0
#
_entry.id   b8111e3cf8abc5bb82bda70b102727f0
#
_cell.length_a   1.000
_cell.length_b   1.000
_cell.length_c   1.000
_cell.angle_alpha   90.00
_cell.angle_beta   90.00
_cell.angle_gamma   90.00
#
_symmetry.space_group_name_H-M   'P 1'
#
loop_
_entity.id
_entity.type
_entity.pdbx_description
1 polymer ?
#
loop_
_entity_poly.entity_id
_entity_poly.type
_entity_poly.pdbx_seq_one_letter_code
_entity_poly.pdbx_strand_id
1 'polypeptide(L)'
;MTELYNQDCKELLKSDAIKDRVDRIIIVTDPPFNIGYHYNTYKDNMVETEYYMFLKDIFTQYDIPFVCIHYPESIVKLSCYCNMFPEKIVSWVYNSNTARQHRDIAFYKVRPDFNAVKQAYKNPNDKRIKQRIADGKGARLYDWWNINQVKNVSKNHWGGPQTSMHHAN
;
A
#
# COMPACT_ATOMS: atom_id res chain seq x y z
N MET A 1 0.79 14.97 -15.63
CA MET A 1 1.79 14.23 -16.44
C MET A 1 2.34 13.12 -15.54
N THR A 2 2.46 11.89 -16.02
CA THR A 2 3.05 10.77 -15.28
C THR A 2 4.53 10.66 -15.68
N GLU A 3 5.41 10.62 -14.69
CA GLU A 3 6.85 10.43 -14.89
C GLU A 3 7.22 9.02 -14.41
N LEU A 4 8.07 8.32 -15.15
CA LEU A 4 8.53 6.97 -14.81
C LEU A 4 10.05 6.98 -14.65
N TYR A 5 10.54 6.48 -13.53
CA TYR A 5 11.96 6.39 -13.20
C TYR A 5 12.35 4.92 -13.01
N ASN A 6 13.34 4.45 -13.76
CA ASN A 6 13.91 3.11 -13.61
C ASN A 6 15.23 3.19 -12.84
N GLN A 7 15.13 3.38 -11.52
CA GLN A 7 16.30 3.51 -10.64
C GLN A 7 15.97 3.08 -9.21
N ASP A 8 16.97 2.96 -8.37
CA ASP A 8 16.80 2.70 -6.94
C ASP A 8 16.02 3.84 -6.28
N CYS A 9 15.05 3.49 -5.43
CA CYS A 9 14.19 4.48 -4.77
C CYS A 9 14.97 5.41 -3.83
N LYS A 10 16.07 4.95 -3.20
CA LYS A 10 16.92 5.81 -2.37
C LYS A 10 17.60 6.89 -3.19
N GLU A 11 18.06 6.54 -4.40
CA GLU A 11 18.69 7.51 -5.30
C GLU A 11 17.64 8.48 -5.86
N LEU A 12 16.46 7.99 -6.21
CA LEU A 12 15.35 8.85 -6.63
C LEU A 12 14.98 9.86 -5.53
N LEU A 13 14.86 9.41 -4.28
CA LEU A 13 14.54 10.31 -3.15
C LEU A 13 15.57 11.41 -2.93
N LYS A 14 16.85 11.17 -3.25
CA LYS A 14 17.93 12.16 -3.16
C LYS A 14 17.98 13.13 -4.33
N SER A 15 17.25 12.83 -5.41
CA SER A 15 17.28 13.66 -6.62
C SER A 15 16.56 14.99 -6.42
N ASP A 16 16.90 15.99 -7.21
CA ASP A 16 16.25 17.30 -7.21
C ASP A 16 14.79 17.20 -7.67
N ALA A 17 14.46 16.20 -8.51
CA ALA A 17 13.09 15.90 -8.90
C ALA A 17 12.14 15.65 -7.72
N ILE A 18 12.67 15.15 -6.60
CA ILE A 18 11.92 14.91 -5.36
C ILE A 18 12.11 16.06 -4.39
N LYS A 19 13.36 16.53 -4.18
CA LYS A 19 13.67 17.59 -3.21
C LYS A 19 12.83 18.86 -3.42
N ASP A 20 12.61 19.24 -4.67
CA ASP A 20 11.85 20.44 -5.04
C ASP A 20 10.32 20.26 -4.87
N ARG A 21 9.87 19.07 -4.47
CA ARG A 21 8.44 18.70 -4.41
C ARG A 21 8.03 18.09 -3.08
N VAL A 22 8.89 18.06 -2.07
CA VAL A 22 8.64 17.37 -0.78
C VAL A 22 7.35 17.81 -0.07
N ASP A 23 6.93 19.04 -0.29
CA ASP A 23 5.69 19.62 0.25
C ASP A 23 4.41 19.19 -0.50
N ARG A 24 4.54 18.53 -1.65
CA ARG A 24 3.44 18.23 -2.57
C ARG A 24 3.35 16.76 -2.98
N ILE A 25 4.16 15.90 -2.38
CA ILE A 25 4.19 14.47 -2.70
C ILE A 25 3.77 13.62 -1.51
N ILE A 26 3.34 12.41 -1.81
CA ILE A 26 3.12 11.33 -0.87
C ILE A 26 3.80 10.08 -1.38
N ILE A 27 4.47 9.34 -0.51
CA ILE A 27 5.03 8.04 -0.85
C ILE A 27 3.96 6.97 -0.64
N VAL A 28 3.69 6.16 -1.66
CA VAL A 28 2.82 4.98 -1.54
C VAL A 28 3.61 3.77 -1.99
N THR A 29 3.78 2.78 -1.11
CA THR A 29 4.63 1.63 -1.41
C THR A 29 4.13 0.34 -0.79
N ASP A 30 4.36 -0.76 -1.50
CA ASP A 30 4.28 -2.15 -1.08
C ASP A 30 5.74 -2.68 -1.15
N PRO A 31 6.57 -2.47 -0.11
CA PRO A 31 7.99 -2.82 -0.18
C PRO A 31 8.16 -4.34 -0.17
N PRO A 32 9.30 -4.88 -0.63
CA PRO A 32 9.63 -6.29 -0.42
C PRO A 32 9.48 -6.67 1.05
N PHE A 33 8.90 -7.84 1.35
CA PHE A 33 8.45 -8.17 2.72
C PHE A 33 9.49 -8.82 3.61
N ASN A 34 10.69 -9.03 3.09
CA ASN A 34 11.80 -9.70 3.78
C ASN A 34 11.43 -11.13 4.26
N ILE A 35 10.77 -11.88 3.38
CA ILE A 35 10.30 -13.25 3.63
C ILE A 35 11.05 -14.32 2.83
N GLY A 36 12.16 -13.94 2.18
CA GLY A 36 12.95 -14.82 1.34
C GLY A 36 12.34 -15.04 -0.06
N TYR A 37 11.53 -14.10 -0.55
CA TYR A 37 10.99 -14.21 -1.90
C TYR A 37 12.10 -14.07 -2.95
N HIS A 38 12.01 -14.86 -4.01
CA HIS A 38 13.04 -14.92 -5.04
C HIS A 38 12.86 -13.80 -6.08
N TYR A 39 13.57 -12.70 -5.90
CA TYR A 39 13.70 -11.64 -6.90
C TYR A 39 14.98 -11.84 -7.73
N ASN A 40 15.00 -11.36 -8.96
CA ASN A 40 16.17 -11.53 -9.84
C ASN A 40 17.42 -10.77 -9.34
N THR A 41 17.25 -9.61 -8.76
CA THR A 41 18.36 -8.71 -8.38
C THR A 41 18.33 -8.27 -6.91
N TYR A 42 17.22 -8.46 -6.22
CA TYR A 42 17.04 -8.06 -4.83
C TYR A 42 17.07 -9.27 -3.90
N LYS A 43 17.80 -9.18 -2.80
CA LYS A 43 17.83 -10.22 -1.75
C LYS A 43 16.78 -9.91 -0.69
N ASP A 44 15.68 -10.66 -0.71
CA ASP A 44 14.55 -10.51 0.22
C ASP A 44 14.75 -11.33 1.52
N ASN A 45 15.96 -11.32 2.05
CA ASN A 45 16.36 -12.06 3.25
C ASN A 45 17.39 -11.29 4.08
N MET A 46 17.20 -10.00 4.22
CA MET A 46 18.03 -9.15 5.07
C MET A 46 17.86 -9.55 6.54
N VAL A 47 18.88 -9.27 7.36
CA VAL A 47 18.71 -9.30 8.83
C VAL A 47 17.59 -8.34 9.22
N GLU A 48 16.71 -8.74 10.12
CA GLU A 48 15.50 -7.99 10.47
C GLU A 48 15.80 -6.52 10.81
N THR A 49 16.82 -6.27 11.62
CA THR A 49 17.21 -4.90 12.00
C THR A 49 17.64 -4.07 10.81
N GLU A 50 18.43 -4.64 9.90
CA GLU A 50 18.89 -3.96 8.68
C GLU A 50 17.72 -3.62 7.76
N TYR A 51 16.75 -4.54 7.64
CA TYR A 51 15.55 -4.32 6.85
C TYR A 51 14.72 -3.13 7.37
N TYR A 52 14.43 -3.09 8.68
CA TYR A 52 13.66 -1.97 9.23
C TYR A 52 14.45 -0.65 9.26
N MET A 53 15.76 -0.69 9.43
CA MET A 53 16.60 0.51 9.26
C MET A 53 16.58 1.01 7.81
N PHE A 54 16.63 0.11 6.83
CA PHE A 54 16.49 0.47 5.43
C PHE A 54 15.13 1.15 5.14
N LEU A 55 14.02 0.61 5.65
CA LEU A 55 12.70 1.23 5.49
C LEU A 55 12.60 2.57 6.21
N LYS A 56 13.15 2.65 7.43
CA LYS A 56 13.24 3.91 8.18
C LYS A 56 13.95 4.99 7.38
N ASP A 57 15.11 4.69 6.80
CA ASP A 57 15.88 5.65 6.00
C ASP A 57 15.04 6.22 4.85
N ILE A 58 14.22 5.38 4.20
CA ILE A 58 13.33 5.82 3.11
C ILE A 58 12.22 6.74 3.64
N PHE A 59 11.56 6.35 4.73
CA PHE A 59 10.35 7.03 5.20
C PHE A 59 10.63 8.25 6.06
N THR A 60 11.85 8.37 6.62
CA THR A 60 12.20 9.50 7.50
C THR A 60 13.23 10.45 6.90
N GLN A 61 13.70 10.20 5.67
CA GLN A 61 14.66 11.05 4.99
C GLN A 61 14.14 12.49 4.82
N TYR A 62 12.84 12.63 4.58
CA TYR A 62 12.14 13.91 4.48
C TYR A 62 10.86 13.86 5.31
N ASP A 63 10.29 15.04 5.60
CA ASP A 63 8.99 15.15 6.27
C ASP A 63 7.82 14.94 5.29
N ILE A 64 7.86 13.82 4.55
CA ILE A 64 6.87 13.46 3.54
C ILE A 64 5.84 12.50 4.14
N PRO A 65 4.53 12.71 3.91
CA PRO A 65 3.52 11.70 4.21
C PRO A 65 3.76 10.41 3.44
N PHE A 66 3.51 9.27 4.07
CA PHE A 66 3.64 7.99 3.36
C PHE A 66 2.57 6.97 3.74
N VAL A 67 2.33 6.07 2.81
CA VAL A 67 1.45 4.90 2.96
C VAL A 67 2.27 3.65 2.72
N CYS A 68 2.31 2.78 3.70
CA CYS A 68 3.02 1.52 3.63
C CYS A 68 2.04 0.35 3.69
N ILE A 69 2.14 -0.57 2.74
CA ILE A 69 1.39 -1.82 2.72
C ILE A 69 2.31 -2.92 3.22
N HIS A 70 1.93 -3.58 4.31
CA HIS A 70 2.76 -4.66 4.87
C HIS A 70 1.93 -5.60 5.75
N TYR A 71 2.55 -6.66 6.26
CA TYR A 71 1.94 -7.48 7.30
C TYR A 71 1.76 -6.67 8.59
N PRO A 72 0.71 -6.95 9.40
CA PRO A 72 0.42 -6.21 10.62
C PRO A 72 1.62 -6.12 11.58
N GLU A 73 2.30 -7.24 11.78
CA GLU A 73 3.47 -7.32 12.68
C GLU A 73 4.62 -6.41 12.19
N SER A 74 4.77 -6.31 10.87
CA SER A 74 5.79 -5.47 10.26
C SER A 74 5.43 -3.99 10.37
N ILE A 75 4.15 -3.62 10.26
CA ILE A 75 3.70 -2.24 10.49
C ILE A 75 4.00 -1.81 11.93
N VAL A 76 3.77 -2.69 12.92
CA VAL A 76 4.11 -2.40 14.32
C VAL A 76 5.61 -2.17 14.49
N LYS A 77 6.45 -3.08 13.95
CA LYS A 77 7.90 -2.94 14.02
C LYS A 77 8.39 -1.67 13.32
N LEU A 78 7.91 -1.41 12.12
CA LEU A 78 8.25 -0.19 11.37
C LEU A 78 7.91 1.07 12.17
N SER A 79 6.74 1.11 12.81
CA SER A 79 6.33 2.23 13.66
C SER A 79 7.30 2.47 14.81
N CYS A 80 7.78 1.39 15.45
CA CYS A 80 8.79 1.49 16.50
C CYS A 80 10.14 2.00 15.97
N TYR A 81 10.62 1.47 14.84
CA TYR A 81 11.89 1.91 14.25
C TYR A 81 11.84 3.37 13.78
N CYS A 82 10.73 3.81 13.20
CA CYS A 82 10.55 5.19 12.79
C CYS A 82 10.21 6.16 13.94
N ASN A 83 9.91 5.63 15.13
CA ASN A 83 9.34 6.39 16.25
C ASN A 83 8.11 7.21 15.80
N MET A 84 7.22 6.58 15.04
CA MET A 84 6.08 7.22 14.40
C MET A 84 4.93 6.23 14.30
N PHE A 85 3.72 6.66 14.67
CA PHE A 85 2.54 5.81 14.57
C PHE A 85 1.66 6.24 13.40
N PRO A 86 0.97 5.29 12.74
CA PRO A 86 0.06 5.63 11.65
C PRO A 86 -1.16 6.39 12.16
N GLU A 87 -1.59 7.38 11.41
CA GLU A 87 -2.82 8.14 11.63
C GLU A 87 -4.08 7.30 11.38
N LYS A 88 -3.95 6.31 10.51
CA LYS A 88 -4.99 5.35 10.20
C LYS A 88 -4.38 4.06 9.66
N ILE A 89 -5.01 2.94 10.01
CA ILE A 89 -4.75 1.64 9.40
C ILE A 89 -6.04 1.15 8.73
N VAL A 90 -5.89 0.59 7.54
CA VAL A 90 -6.95 -0.10 6.79
C VAL A 90 -6.48 -1.52 6.56
N SER A 91 -7.29 -2.51 6.92
CA SER A 91 -6.97 -3.92 6.67
C SER A 91 -7.42 -4.33 5.26
N TRP A 92 -6.47 -4.72 4.43
CA TRP A 92 -6.74 -5.30 3.12
C TRP A 92 -6.81 -6.83 3.23
N VAL A 93 -8.04 -7.34 3.15
CA VAL A 93 -8.36 -8.77 3.25
C VAL A 93 -8.48 -9.36 1.85
N TYR A 94 -7.91 -10.53 1.65
CA TYR A 94 -7.96 -11.25 0.38
C TYR A 94 -8.02 -12.76 0.60
N ASN A 95 -8.58 -13.48 -0.35
CA ASN A 95 -8.62 -14.93 -0.30
C ASN A 95 -7.33 -15.53 -0.87
N SER A 96 -6.61 -16.32 -0.07
CA SER A 96 -5.41 -17.03 -0.47
C SER A 96 -5.36 -18.41 0.18
N ASN A 97 -4.49 -19.30 -0.34
CA ASN A 97 -4.27 -20.64 0.21
C ASN A 97 -3.23 -20.66 1.34
N THR A 98 -2.89 -19.51 1.89
CA THR A 98 -1.94 -19.37 2.99
C THR A 98 -2.64 -18.98 4.29
N ALA A 99 -2.00 -19.16 5.43
CA ALA A 99 -2.54 -18.72 6.71
C ALA A 99 -2.69 -17.19 6.82
N ARG A 100 -1.92 -16.43 6.03
CA ARG A 100 -2.00 -14.97 5.99
C ARG A 100 -3.04 -14.53 4.97
N GLN A 101 -4.15 -13.98 5.46
CA GLN A 101 -5.32 -13.60 4.67
C GLN A 101 -5.49 -12.07 4.59
N HIS A 102 -4.57 -11.29 5.12
CA HIS A 102 -4.64 -9.83 5.04
C HIS A 102 -3.25 -9.18 5.13
N ARG A 103 -3.23 -7.92 4.72
CA ARG A 103 -2.17 -6.95 4.94
C ARG A 103 -2.78 -5.68 5.48
N ASP A 104 -1.98 -4.90 6.17
CA ASP A 104 -2.38 -3.57 6.61
C ASP A 104 -1.83 -2.51 5.65
N ILE A 105 -2.66 -1.51 5.40
CA ILE A 105 -2.31 -0.29 4.69
C ILE A 105 -2.24 0.81 5.75
N ALA A 106 -1.04 1.17 6.14
CA ALA A 106 -0.79 2.12 7.21
C ALA A 106 -0.48 3.51 6.63
N PHE A 107 -1.22 4.50 7.08
CA PHE A 107 -1.14 5.90 6.64
C PHE A 107 -0.39 6.71 7.70
N TYR A 108 0.75 7.27 7.36
CA TYR A 108 1.59 8.08 8.25
C TYR A 108 1.60 9.53 7.79
N LYS A 109 1.38 10.47 8.71
CA LYS A 109 1.26 11.92 8.46
C LYS A 109 0.16 12.30 7.46
N VAL A 110 -0.77 11.40 7.20
CA VAL A 110 -1.90 11.60 6.29
C VAL A 110 -3.06 10.70 6.69
N ARG A 111 -4.28 11.17 6.48
CA ARG A 111 -5.50 10.36 6.67
C ARG A 111 -6.22 10.16 5.34
N PRO A 112 -6.71 8.95 5.05
CA PRO A 112 -7.53 8.72 3.86
C PRO A 112 -8.90 9.39 4.01
N ASP A 113 -9.40 10.00 2.94
CA ASP A 113 -10.80 10.41 2.87
C ASP A 113 -11.68 9.24 2.42
N PHE A 114 -12.31 8.58 3.38
CA PHE A 114 -13.24 7.48 3.11
C PHE A 114 -14.53 7.90 2.37
N ASN A 115 -14.77 9.20 2.19
CA ASN A 115 -15.91 9.70 1.41
C ASN A 115 -15.57 9.95 -0.05
N ALA A 116 -14.30 10.00 -0.42
CA ALA A 116 -13.84 10.27 -1.79
C ALA A 116 -14.33 9.21 -2.79
N VAL A 117 -14.45 7.95 -2.33
CA VAL A 117 -14.96 6.84 -3.13
C VAL A 117 -16.16 6.22 -2.45
N LYS A 118 -17.20 5.89 -3.22
CA LYS A 118 -18.41 5.27 -2.71
C LYS A 118 -18.44 3.77 -3.02
N GLN A 119 -19.08 3.02 -2.13
CA GLN A 119 -19.32 1.59 -2.29
C GLN A 119 -20.80 1.25 -2.05
N ALA A 120 -21.17 0.02 -2.38
CA ALA A 120 -22.52 -0.48 -2.11
C ALA A 120 -22.81 -0.54 -0.59
N TYR A 121 -24.03 -0.31 -0.22
CA TYR A 121 -24.46 -0.51 1.17
C TYR A 121 -24.50 -2.00 1.53
N LYS A 122 -24.04 -2.36 2.72
CA LYS A 122 -24.09 -3.75 3.23
C LYS A 122 -25.52 -4.27 3.44
N ASN A 123 -26.46 -3.37 3.80
CA ASN A 123 -27.86 -3.71 4.07
C ASN A 123 -28.80 -2.97 3.10
N PRO A 124 -28.84 -3.33 1.80
CA PRO A 124 -29.62 -2.61 0.80
C PRO A 124 -31.12 -2.68 1.04
N ASN A 125 -31.59 -3.65 1.85
CA ASN A 125 -33.02 -3.85 2.17
C ASN A 125 -33.53 -2.98 3.33
N ASP A 126 -32.68 -2.33 4.10
CA ASP A 126 -33.09 -1.37 5.14
C ASP A 126 -33.86 -0.20 4.50
N LYS A 127 -35.02 0.17 5.08
CA LYS A 127 -35.88 1.22 4.51
C LYS A 127 -35.17 2.55 4.31
N ARG A 128 -34.32 2.95 5.25
CA ARG A 128 -33.50 4.22 5.17
C ARG A 128 -32.46 4.13 4.08
N ILE A 129 -31.90 2.94 3.88
CA ILE A 129 -30.88 2.70 2.86
C ILE A 129 -31.50 2.64 1.47
N LYS A 130 -32.69 2.04 1.32
CA LYS A 130 -33.42 2.02 0.03
C LYS A 130 -33.63 3.44 -0.53
N GLN A 131 -34.02 4.38 0.32
CA GLN A 131 -34.20 5.76 -0.13
C GLN A 131 -32.87 6.37 -0.58
N ARG A 132 -31.77 6.14 0.17
CA ARG A 132 -30.45 6.63 -0.20
C ARG A 132 -29.94 6.03 -1.52
N ILE A 133 -30.23 4.77 -1.76
CA ILE A 133 -29.89 4.10 -3.04
C ILE A 133 -30.72 4.72 -4.18
N ALA A 134 -32.01 4.93 -3.97
CA ALA A 134 -32.87 5.60 -4.96
C ALA A 134 -32.39 7.03 -5.29
N ASP A 135 -31.83 7.73 -4.30
CA ASP A 135 -31.20 9.05 -4.47
C ASP A 135 -29.79 8.99 -5.11
N GLY A 136 -29.34 7.84 -5.59
CA GLY A 136 -28.01 7.66 -6.18
C GLY A 136 -26.84 7.76 -5.18
N LYS A 137 -27.09 7.68 -3.87
CA LYS A 137 -26.07 7.77 -2.83
C LYS A 137 -25.45 6.41 -2.53
N GLY A 138 -24.12 6.36 -2.43
CA GLY A 138 -23.37 5.17 -1.96
C GLY A 138 -22.93 5.29 -0.50
N ALA A 139 -22.52 4.17 0.09
CA ALA A 139 -21.83 4.16 1.36
C ALA A 139 -20.39 4.71 1.22
N ARG A 140 -19.86 5.31 2.29
CA ARG A 140 -18.41 5.60 2.37
C ARG A 140 -17.63 4.30 2.41
N LEU A 141 -16.33 4.33 2.09
CA LEU A 141 -15.43 3.22 2.35
C LEU A 141 -15.32 2.95 3.86
N TYR A 142 -15.00 1.73 4.19
CA TYR A 142 -14.70 1.30 5.56
C TYR A 142 -13.19 1.11 5.73
N ASP A 143 -12.76 0.79 6.92
CA ASP A 143 -11.36 0.54 7.24
C ASP A 143 -10.95 -0.94 7.07
N TRP A 144 -11.73 -1.71 6.34
CA TRP A 144 -11.31 -3.00 5.80
C TRP A 144 -11.81 -3.16 4.36
N TRP A 145 -10.94 -3.68 3.49
CA TRP A 145 -11.22 -3.86 2.07
C TRP A 145 -11.06 -5.32 1.71
N ASN A 146 -12.11 -5.91 1.16
CA ASN A 146 -12.07 -7.26 0.61
C ASN A 146 -11.85 -7.18 -0.89
N ILE A 147 -10.58 -7.18 -1.30
CA ILE A 147 -10.16 -7.06 -2.69
C ILE A 147 -9.21 -8.22 -2.97
N ASN A 148 -9.61 -9.13 -3.86
CA ASN A 148 -8.77 -10.25 -4.21
C ASN A 148 -7.47 -9.79 -4.89
N GLN A 149 -6.38 -10.49 -4.59
CA GLN A 149 -5.11 -10.31 -5.29
C GLN A 149 -5.26 -10.73 -6.75
N VAL A 150 -4.67 -9.98 -7.66
CA VAL A 150 -4.51 -10.41 -9.06
C VAL A 150 -3.43 -11.47 -9.10
N LYS A 151 -3.82 -12.72 -9.34
CA LYS A 151 -2.90 -13.85 -9.45
C LYS A 151 -2.72 -14.21 -10.93
N ASN A 152 -1.48 -14.47 -11.33
CA ASN A 152 -1.12 -15.07 -12.62
C ASN A 152 -1.86 -14.45 -13.81
N VAL A 153 -1.61 -13.18 -14.08
CA VAL A 153 -2.03 -12.60 -15.36
C VAL A 153 -1.28 -13.36 -16.46
N SER A 154 -1.98 -14.21 -17.20
CA SER A 154 -1.38 -14.99 -18.29
C SER A 154 -0.76 -14.04 -19.31
N LYS A 155 0.41 -14.39 -19.85
CA LYS A 155 1.18 -13.61 -20.84
C LYS A 155 0.37 -13.14 -22.04
N ASN A 156 -0.81 -13.71 -22.27
CA ASN A 156 -1.64 -13.50 -23.45
C ASN A 156 -2.68 -12.38 -23.32
N HIS A 157 -2.80 -11.72 -22.17
CA HIS A 157 -3.89 -10.75 -21.95
C HIS A 157 -3.48 -9.27 -22.16
N TRP A 158 -2.18 -8.98 -22.15
CA TRP A 158 -1.68 -7.63 -22.37
C TRP A 158 -0.49 -7.69 -23.32
N GLY A 159 -0.67 -7.29 -24.55
CA GLY A 159 0.36 -7.30 -25.62
C GLY A 159 1.50 -6.29 -25.43
N GLY A 160 1.90 -5.98 -24.21
CA GLY A 160 3.04 -5.11 -23.88
C GLY A 160 4.12 -5.85 -23.09
N PRO A 161 5.35 -5.31 -23.01
CA PRO A 161 6.41 -5.88 -22.18
C PRO A 161 5.92 -5.93 -20.73
N GLN A 162 5.91 -7.15 -20.17
CA GLN A 162 5.52 -7.37 -18.78
C GLN A 162 6.53 -6.67 -17.87
N THR A 163 6.19 -5.49 -17.39
CA THR A 163 6.67 -5.07 -16.09
C THR A 163 6.04 -6.04 -15.10
N SER A 164 6.85 -6.93 -14.55
CA SER A 164 6.44 -7.90 -13.57
C SER A 164 5.90 -7.18 -12.34
N MET A 165 4.58 -6.99 -12.27
CA MET A 165 3.95 -6.76 -10.98
C MET A 165 4.04 -8.08 -10.23
N HIS A 166 5.11 -8.25 -9.47
CA HIS A 166 5.28 -9.40 -8.61
C HIS A 166 4.34 -9.23 -7.43
N HIS A 167 3.24 -9.95 -7.50
CA HIS A 167 2.40 -10.17 -6.35
C HIS A 167 3.07 -11.27 -5.52
N ALA A 168 3.48 -10.93 -4.32
CA ALA A 168 3.92 -11.90 -3.36
C ALA A 168 2.76 -12.88 -3.07
N ASN A 169 3.04 -14.15 -3.23
CA ASN A 169 2.17 -15.24 -2.77
C ASN A 169 2.14 -15.33 -1.25
#